data_9704af437aa6720d50b7415c6927778a
#
_entry.id   9704af437aa6720d50b7415c6927778a
#
_cell.length_a   1.000
_cell.length_b   1.000
_cell.length_c   1.000
_cell.angle_alpha   90.00
_cell.angle_beta   90.00
_cell.angle_gamma   90.00
#
_symmetry.space_group_name_H-M   'P 1'
#
loop_
_entity.id
_entity.type
_entity.pdbx_description
1 polymer ?
#
loop_
_entity_poly.entity_id
_entity_poly.type
_entity_poly.pdbx_seq_one_letter_code
_entity_poly.pdbx_strand_id
1 'polypeptide(L)'
;MNRNPARLGEILLSRKEITPKQLIEALSEQELSGGKLGEILVRKGYASAQNIMKWLSYQTGIDTIDLDNYPINMDAARKISEKLARRIDSIPINIINNNLLVAMADPLNIFDAEDIELESGMKTETVFALKSQIIDAIDKYMGRRNTELAAREVAGGNTEDELNGSDIDDTLDDEYVNNSPVVKLINSLIRQAVKADASDIHIEPFENRIRIRFRTDGELHEVLNISSYSHSAIVTRIKVMAEMNIAEKRLPQDGRIEMILDSDAIDMRISVLPTVYGEKIVIRILNRGNFLKSKHELGFTDGNLKIFDSIMEAPYGIVLVTGPTGSGKSTTMYSYLNELNKVNKNIVTAEIAIRAAITGHLVLSTIHTNNASSTVIRLRDMGIKPFLIAASLKGILAQRLVKKICINCKTKYMADEIEKDLLKINNDTILYKGTGCPKCYYTGYKGRIAVHEAMKIDRNLSDIICMGGSVDELAEAAAGNGMSTLKDNCRQLVLDGVTTTEEYSQIISE
;
A
#
# COMPACT_ATOMS: atom_id res chain seq x y z
N MET A 1 21.94 10.62 -37.83
CA MET A 1 20.92 10.95 -36.81
C MET A 1 20.39 12.35 -37.09
N ASN A 2 19.13 12.50 -37.52
CA ASN A 2 18.53 13.81 -37.79
C ASN A 2 18.13 14.48 -36.46
N ARG A 3 18.99 15.33 -35.92
CA ARG A 3 18.61 16.19 -34.77
C ARG A 3 17.70 17.30 -35.27
N ASN A 4 16.54 17.44 -34.67
CA ASN A 4 15.68 18.59 -34.93
C ASN A 4 16.18 19.77 -34.07
N PRO A 5 16.61 20.94 -34.66
CA PRO A 5 17.15 22.04 -33.92
C PRO A 5 16.13 22.83 -33.08
N ALA A 6 14.84 22.54 -33.22
CA ALA A 6 13.76 23.23 -32.45
C ALA A 6 13.86 22.89 -30.96
N ARG A 7 13.64 23.90 -30.10
CA ARG A 7 13.60 23.70 -28.64
C ARG A 7 12.35 22.94 -28.23
N LEU A 8 12.44 22.15 -27.13
CA LEU A 8 11.31 21.35 -26.64
C LEU A 8 10.01 22.17 -26.50
N GLY A 9 10.06 23.38 -25.96
CA GLY A 9 8.90 24.25 -25.82
C GLY A 9 8.25 24.63 -27.16
N GLU A 10 9.06 24.86 -28.19
CA GLU A 10 8.58 25.16 -29.55
C GLU A 10 7.92 23.95 -30.21
N ILE A 11 8.48 22.76 -29.98
CA ILE A 11 7.92 21.50 -30.46
C ILE A 11 6.55 21.28 -29.82
N LEU A 12 6.46 21.40 -28.49
CA LEU A 12 5.20 21.22 -27.76
C LEU A 12 4.11 22.20 -28.17
N LEU A 13 4.47 23.48 -28.42
CA LEU A 13 3.55 24.48 -28.95
C LEU A 13 3.07 24.14 -30.36
N SER A 14 3.98 23.77 -31.26
CA SER A 14 3.65 23.45 -32.66
C SER A 14 2.71 22.24 -32.75
N ARG A 15 2.80 21.33 -31.79
CA ARG A 15 1.97 20.12 -31.68
C ARG A 15 0.72 20.30 -30.85
N LYS A 16 0.47 21.54 -30.36
CA LYS A 16 -0.69 21.88 -29.50
C LYS A 16 -0.81 21.06 -28.21
N GLU A 17 0.33 20.55 -27.72
CA GLU A 17 0.39 19.84 -26.44
C GLU A 17 0.27 20.80 -25.25
N ILE A 18 0.76 22.03 -25.41
CA ILE A 18 0.68 23.10 -24.43
C ILE A 18 0.25 24.41 -25.10
N THR A 19 -0.31 25.32 -24.31
CA THR A 19 -0.64 26.68 -24.77
C THR A 19 0.54 27.64 -24.57
N PRO A 20 0.57 28.79 -25.32
CA PRO A 20 1.61 29.78 -25.11
C PRO A 20 1.68 30.32 -23.68
N LYS A 21 0.54 30.46 -23.02
CA LYS A 21 0.47 30.91 -21.63
C LYS A 21 1.15 29.90 -20.67
N GLN A 22 0.86 28.62 -20.85
CA GLN A 22 1.48 27.54 -20.04
C GLN A 22 3.00 27.48 -20.24
N LEU A 23 3.49 27.71 -21.47
CA LEU A 23 4.93 27.76 -21.73
C LEU A 23 5.60 28.95 -21.02
N ILE A 24 5.00 30.15 -21.09
CA ILE A 24 5.53 31.34 -20.42
C ILE A 24 5.59 31.13 -18.91
N GLU A 25 4.54 30.58 -18.30
CA GLU A 25 4.49 30.28 -16.87
C GLU A 25 5.57 29.25 -16.46
N ALA A 26 5.80 28.23 -17.30
CA ALA A 26 6.81 27.22 -17.03
C ALA A 26 8.25 27.75 -17.19
N LEU A 27 8.49 28.63 -18.17
CA LEU A 27 9.78 29.28 -18.34
C LEU A 27 10.10 30.26 -17.20
N SER A 28 9.11 31.04 -16.77
CA SER A 28 9.29 31.94 -15.61
C SER A 28 9.62 31.17 -14.34
N GLU A 29 9.01 30.01 -14.13
CA GLU A 29 9.35 29.15 -13.00
C GLU A 29 10.75 28.53 -13.14
N GLN A 30 11.14 28.17 -14.37
CA GLN A 30 12.49 27.67 -14.65
C GLN A 30 13.57 28.70 -14.30
N GLU A 31 13.33 29.97 -14.60
CA GLU A 31 14.26 31.06 -14.23
C GLU A 31 14.39 31.25 -12.72
N LEU A 32 13.30 31.05 -11.97
CA LEU A 32 13.27 31.24 -10.51
C LEU A 32 13.80 30.04 -9.71
N SER A 33 13.41 28.84 -10.12
CA SER A 33 13.66 27.61 -9.35
C SER A 33 14.78 26.75 -9.89
N GLY A 34 15.27 27.03 -11.12
CA GLY A 34 16.11 26.10 -11.85
C GLY A 34 15.33 24.87 -12.32
N GLY A 35 16.02 23.89 -12.87
CA GLY A 35 15.41 22.62 -13.28
C GLY A 35 15.11 22.56 -14.79
N LYS A 36 14.59 21.40 -15.22
CA LYS A 36 14.31 21.14 -16.64
C LYS A 36 12.88 21.53 -16.98
N LEU A 37 12.70 22.22 -18.14
CA LEU A 37 11.38 22.64 -18.59
C LEU A 37 10.36 21.50 -18.65
N GLY A 38 10.78 20.30 -19.09
CA GLY A 38 9.92 19.13 -19.16
C GLY A 38 9.39 18.69 -17.78
N GLU A 39 10.22 18.73 -16.75
CA GLU A 39 9.82 18.38 -15.37
C GLU A 39 8.83 19.38 -14.79
N ILE A 40 9.05 20.68 -15.06
CA ILE A 40 8.14 21.75 -14.62
C ILE A 40 6.77 21.60 -15.28
N LEU A 41 6.72 21.32 -16.59
CA LEU A 41 5.48 21.12 -17.34
C LEU A 41 4.68 19.92 -16.82
N VAL A 42 5.38 18.83 -16.47
CA VAL A 42 4.74 17.63 -15.87
C VAL A 42 4.24 17.93 -14.46
N ARG A 43 5.04 18.57 -13.63
CA ARG A 43 4.67 18.94 -12.25
C ARG A 43 3.43 19.85 -12.20
N LYS A 44 3.31 20.77 -13.15
CA LYS A 44 2.14 21.65 -13.30
C LYS A 44 0.92 20.96 -13.95
N GLY A 45 1.08 19.72 -14.43
CA GLY A 45 0.01 19.01 -15.12
C GLY A 45 -0.30 19.54 -16.53
N TYR A 46 0.60 20.33 -17.14
CA TYR A 46 0.43 20.89 -18.47
C TYR A 46 0.72 19.90 -19.59
N ALA A 47 1.59 18.91 -19.32
CA ALA A 47 1.89 17.82 -20.24
C ALA A 47 2.11 16.51 -19.46
N SER A 48 1.86 15.36 -20.10
CA SER A 48 2.21 14.07 -19.51
C SER A 48 3.70 13.78 -19.65
N ALA A 49 4.27 13.04 -18.71
CA ALA A 49 5.67 12.62 -18.78
C ALA A 49 5.98 11.81 -20.05
N GLN A 50 5.01 10.98 -20.49
CA GLN A 50 5.11 10.21 -21.74
C GLN A 50 5.20 11.11 -22.97
N ASN A 51 4.40 12.18 -23.04
CA ASN A 51 4.45 13.13 -24.15
C ASN A 51 5.77 13.89 -24.17
N ILE A 52 6.25 14.34 -23.01
CA ILE A 52 7.57 15.00 -22.91
C ILE A 52 8.67 14.08 -23.43
N MET A 53 8.69 12.81 -22.98
CA MET A 53 9.70 11.82 -23.40
C MET A 53 9.65 11.56 -24.92
N LYS A 54 8.44 11.42 -25.49
CA LYS A 54 8.24 11.27 -26.95
C LYS A 54 8.83 12.41 -27.73
N TRP A 55 8.62 13.66 -27.30
CA TRP A 55 9.13 14.83 -28.02
C TRP A 55 10.62 15.08 -27.80
N LEU A 56 11.16 14.70 -26.64
CA LEU A 56 12.62 14.66 -26.41
C LEU A 56 13.30 13.64 -27.33
N SER A 57 12.73 12.44 -27.45
CA SER A 57 13.24 11.44 -28.42
C SER A 57 13.24 11.97 -29.85
N TYR A 58 12.15 12.63 -30.28
CA TYR A 58 12.08 13.26 -31.61
C TYR A 58 13.12 14.36 -31.80
N GLN A 59 13.43 15.15 -30.75
CA GLN A 59 14.42 16.21 -30.79
C GLN A 59 15.84 15.68 -30.84
N THR A 60 16.15 14.65 -30.03
CA THR A 60 17.54 14.17 -29.81
C THR A 60 17.94 13.01 -30.73
N GLY A 61 16.93 12.27 -31.23
CA GLY A 61 17.13 11.05 -31.99
C GLY A 61 17.48 9.83 -31.10
N ILE A 62 17.33 9.95 -29.79
CA ILE A 62 17.52 8.84 -28.83
C ILE A 62 16.19 8.13 -28.66
N ASP A 63 16.17 6.80 -28.78
CA ASP A 63 14.96 6.00 -28.68
C ASP A 63 14.38 6.01 -27.25
N THR A 64 13.08 5.79 -27.16
CA THR A 64 12.38 5.63 -25.88
C THR A 64 12.06 4.16 -25.63
N ILE A 65 12.07 3.77 -24.36
CA ILE A 65 11.71 2.42 -23.95
C ILE A 65 10.67 2.44 -22.82
N ASP A 66 9.74 1.51 -22.87
CA ASP A 66 8.78 1.26 -21.79
C ASP A 66 9.28 0.09 -20.95
N LEU A 67 9.86 0.38 -19.79
CA LEU A 67 10.42 -0.62 -18.89
C LEU A 67 9.35 -1.51 -18.23
N ASP A 68 8.10 -1.10 -18.25
CA ASP A 68 7.00 -1.92 -17.73
C ASP A 68 6.77 -3.15 -18.57
N ASN A 69 7.04 -3.06 -19.88
CA ASN A 69 6.81 -4.12 -20.87
C ASN A 69 8.12 -4.70 -21.46
N TYR A 70 9.29 -4.15 -21.07
CA TYR A 70 10.58 -4.64 -21.59
C TYR A 70 11.20 -5.66 -20.64
N PRO A 71 11.59 -6.86 -21.12
CA PRO A 71 12.27 -7.87 -20.31
C PRO A 71 13.72 -7.43 -20.03
N ILE A 72 14.00 -7.06 -18.78
CA ILE A 72 15.35 -6.66 -18.37
C ILE A 72 16.24 -7.89 -18.19
N ASN A 73 17.39 -7.88 -18.86
CA ASN A 73 18.42 -8.91 -18.70
C ASN A 73 19.15 -8.74 -17.36
N MET A 74 19.07 -9.75 -16.50
CA MET A 74 19.67 -9.75 -15.18
C MET A 74 21.20 -9.58 -15.20
N ASP A 75 21.89 -10.12 -16.20
CA ASP A 75 23.34 -9.99 -16.33
C ASP A 75 23.76 -8.58 -16.75
N ALA A 76 22.93 -7.88 -17.52
CA ALA A 76 23.11 -6.47 -17.80
C ALA A 76 22.89 -5.62 -16.55
N ALA A 77 21.77 -5.80 -15.85
CA ALA A 77 21.45 -5.05 -14.64
C ALA A 77 22.52 -5.20 -13.54
N ARG A 78 23.26 -6.32 -13.56
CA ARG A 78 24.36 -6.60 -12.62
C ARG A 78 25.67 -5.88 -12.92
N LYS A 79 25.79 -5.17 -14.04
CA LYS A 79 27.06 -4.53 -14.46
C LYS A 79 27.38 -3.27 -13.69
N ILE A 80 26.38 -2.65 -13.05
CA ILE A 80 26.59 -1.48 -12.19
C ILE A 80 25.97 -1.72 -10.80
N SER A 81 26.43 -0.95 -9.81
CA SER A 81 25.88 -0.99 -8.44
C SER A 81 24.52 -0.30 -8.36
N GLU A 82 23.68 -0.74 -7.43
CA GLU A 82 22.40 -0.06 -7.13
C GLU A 82 22.63 1.40 -6.71
N LYS A 83 23.74 1.68 -5.99
CA LYS A 83 24.10 3.03 -5.55
C LYS A 83 24.33 3.96 -6.75
N LEU A 84 25.06 3.50 -7.77
CA LEU A 84 25.25 4.27 -9.00
C LEU A 84 23.94 4.41 -9.76
N ALA A 85 23.21 3.32 -9.96
CA ALA A 85 21.93 3.31 -10.66
C ALA A 85 20.93 4.33 -10.10
N ARG A 86 20.80 4.42 -8.77
CA ARG A 86 19.94 5.40 -8.09
C ARG A 86 20.45 6.83 -8.16
N ARG A 87 21.78 7.03 -8.08
CA ARG A 87 22.40 8.38 -8.14
C ARG A 87 22.12 9.07 -9.48
N ILE A 88 22.16 8.31 -10.56
CA ILE A 88 22.06 8.84 -11.94
C ILE A 88 20.72 8.50 -12.61
N ASP A 89 19.74 7.98 -11.86
CA ASP A 89 18.44 7.56 -12.37
C ASP A 89 18.54 6.72 -13.66
N SER A 90 19.25 5.59 -13.59
CA SER A 90 19.51 4.71 -14.74
C SER A 90 19.50 3.25 -14.37
N ILE A 91 19.23 2.37 -15.34
CA ILE A 91 19.34 0.92 -15.17
C ILE A 91 19.82 0.27 -16.49
N PRO A 92 20.85 -0.59 -16.45
CA PRO A 92 21.20 -1.42 -17.59
C PRO A 92 20.10 -2.46 -17.85
N ILE A 93 19.68 -2.57 -19.10
CA ILE A 93 18.54 -3.39 -19.49
C ILE A 93 18.90 -4.57 -20.39
N ASN A 94 20.01 -4.44 -21.13
CA ASN A 94 20.47 -5.53 -22.02
C ASN A 94 21.95 -5.37 -22.39
N ILE A 95 22.54 -6.41 -22.97
CA ILE A 95 23.86 -6.39 -23.59
C ILE A 95 23.71 -6.73 -25.06
N ILE A 96 24.05 -5.80 -25.95
CA ILE A 96 23.91 -5.93 -27.40
C ILE A 96 25.29 -5.65 -28.05
N ASN A 97 25.80 -6.60 -28.84
CA ASN A 97 27.10 -6.46 -29.52
C ASN A 97 28.25 -6.02 -28.59
N ASN A 98 28.28 -6.54 -27.39
CA ASN A 98 29.24 -6.21 -26.33
C ASN A 98 29.13 -4.75 -25.81
N ASN A 99 28.03 -4.04 -26.13
CA ASN A 99 27.67 -2.76 -25.56
C ASN A 99 26.57 -2.94 -24.51
N LEU A 100 26.60 -2.13 -23.46
CA LEU A 100 25.61 -2.11 -22.41
C LEU A 100 24.48 -1.15 -22.81
N LEU A 101 23.27 -1.69 -23.07
CA LEU A 101 22.09 -0.87 -23.30
C LEU A 101 21.53 -0.41 -21.97
N VAL A 102 21.46 0.91 -21.76
CA VAL A 102 21.06 1.52 -20.49
C VAL A 102 19.85 2.43 -20.66
N ALA A 103 18.81 2.18 -19.88
CA ALA A 103 17.67 3.07 -19.76
C ALA A 103 18.00 4.18 -18.75
N MET A 104 17.87 5.44 -19.17
CA MET A 104 18.21 6.61 -18.38
C MET A 104 17.06 7.62 -18.38
N ALA A 105 16.88 8.32 -17.26
CA ALA A 105 15.94 9.45 -17.19
C ALA A 105 16.47 10.66 -17.96
N ASP A 106 17.80 10.80 -18.03
CA ASP A 106 18.50 11.85 -18.78
C ASP A 106 19.69 11.31 -19.59
N PRO A 107 19.47 10.67 -20.74
CA PRO A 107 20.53 10.12 -21.55
C PRO A 107 21.40 11.19 -22.27
N LEU A 108 21.10 12.49 -22.06
CA LEU A 108 21.93 13.59 -22.58
C LEU A 108 23.07 13.96 -21.65
N ASN A 109 23.06 13.49 -20.41
CA ASN A 109 24.15 13.68 -19.47
C ASN A 109 25.28 12.69 -19.77
N ILE A 110 26.29 13.19 -20.46
CA ILE A 110 27.45 12.38 -20.90
C ILE A 110 28.24 11.86 -19.69
N PHE A 111 28.34 12.64 -18.60
CA PHE A 111 29.07 12.24 -17.40
C PHE A 111 28.45 11.01 -16.71
N ASP A 112 27.12 10.93 -16.68
CA ASP A 112 26.45 9.77 -16.13
C ASP A 112 26.67 8.50 -16.98
N ALA A 113 26.74 8.65 -18.30
CA ALA A 113 27.09 7.56 -19.20
C ALA A 113 28.55 7.10 -19.04
N GLU A 114 29.51 8.05 -18.85
CA GLU A 114 30.92 7.75 -18.57
C GLU A 114 31.08 7.02 -17.22
N ASP A 115 30.34 7.41 -16.17
CA ASP A 115 30.34 6.73 -14.87
C ASP A 115 29.90 5.26 -15.03
N ILE A 116 28.89 5.00 -15.87
CA ILE A 116 28.43 3.64 -16.18
C ILE A 116 29.52 2.86 -16.93
N GLU A 117 30.16 3.45 -17.93
CA GLU A 117 31.23 2.80 -18.68
C GLU A 117 32.42 2.45 -17.78
N LEU A 118 32.74 3.35 -16.85
CA LEU A 118 33.85 3.15 -15.90
C LEU A 118 33.56 1.96 -14.95
N GLU A 119 32.36 1.87 -14.42
CA GLU A 119 32.01 0.81 -13.47
C GLU A 119 31.73 -0.52 -14.16
N SER A 120 31.07 -0.50 -15.33
CA SER A 120 30.70 -1.73 -16.06
C SER A 120 31.85 -2.31 -16.89
N GLY A 121 32.84 -1.50 -17.26
CA GLY A 121 33.89 -1.86 -18.22
C GLY A 121 33.40 -2.03 -19.66
N MET A 122 32.19 -1.56 -19.99
CA MET A 122 31.54 -1.75 -21.27
C MET A 122 31.12 -0.41 -21.87
N LYS A 123 31.13 -0.28 -23.19
CA LYS A 123 30.56 0.89 -23.86
C LYS A 123 29.07 0.95 -23.66
N THR A 124 28.52 2.14 -23.43
CA THR A 124 27.12 2.38 -23.09
C THR A 124 26.34 2.92 -24.28
N GLU A 125 25.22 2.29 -24.60
CA GLU A 125 24.21 2.82 -25.49
C GLU A 125 23.00 3.23 -24.64
N THR A 126 22.54 4.48 -24.79
CA THR A 126 21.53 5.04 -23.91
C THR A 126 20.17 5.15 -24.58
N VAL A 127 19.10 4.90 -23.84
CA VAL A 127 17.71 5.10 -24.27
C VAL A 127 16.94 5.86 -23.20
N PHE A 128 15.93 6.62 -23.59
CA PHE A 128 15.05 7.32 -22.67
C PHE A 128 14.08 6.35 -21.96
N ALA A 129 13.96 6.46 -20.63
CA ALA A 129 12.89 5.84 -19.86
C ALA A 129 12.34 6.80 -18.80
N LEU A 130 11.11 6.57 -18.35
CA LEU A 130 10.53 7.35 -17.27
C LEU A 130 11.27 7.08 -15.96
N LYS A 131 11.58 8.14 -15.20
CA LYS A 131 12.24 8.03 -13.90
C LYS A 131 11.50 7.08 -12.94
N SER A 132 10.17 7.12 -12.89
CA SER A 132 9.37 6.20 -12.09
C SER A 132 9.57 4.74 -12.49
N GLN A 133 9.61 4.44 -13.81
CA GLN A 133 9.84 3.08 -14.30
C GLN A 133 11.28 2.60 -14.00
N ILE A 134 12.27 3.51 -14.08
CA ILE A 134 13.66 3.20 -13.73
C ILE A 134 13.77 2.85 -12.25
N ILE A 135 13.16 3.65 -11.36
CA ILE A 135 13.17 3.38 -9.92
C ILE A 135 12.50 2.04 -9.62
N ASP A 136 11.34 1.77 -10.21
CA ASP A 136 10.62 0.49 -10.07
C ASP A 136 11.47 -0.69 -10.57
N ALA A 137 12.20 -0.50 -11.67
CA ALA A 137 13.09 -1.52 -12.23
C ALA A 137 14.33 -1.76 -11.34
N ILE A 138 14.95 -0.70 -10.80
CA ILE A 138 16.05 -0.82 -9.84
C ILE A 138 15.59 -1.60 -8.61
N ASP A 139 14.45 -1.25 -8.04
CA ASP A 139 13.89 -1.93 -6.88
C ASP A 139 13.63 -3.42 -7.16
N LYS A 140 13.07 -3.71 -8.33
CA LYS A 140 12.71 -5.08 -8.73
C LYS A 140 13.93 -5.96 -9.05
N TYR A 141 14.90 -5.43 -9.78
CA TYR A 141 16.00 -6.24 -10.34
C TYR A 141 17.30 -6.12 -9.54
N MET A 142 17.53 -5.00 -8.84
CA MET A 142 18.74 -4.76 -8.05
C MET A 142 18.48 -4.88 -6.53
N GLY A 143 17.36 -4.38 -6.00
CA GLY A 143 17.02 -4.46 -4.58
C GLY A 143 16.85 -5.90 -4.07
N ARG A 144 16.27 -6.78 -4.89
CA ARG A 144 16.13 -8.22 -4.57
C ARG A 144 17.49 -8.91 -4.43
N ARG A 145 18.47 -8.49 -5.22
CA ARG A 145 19.84 -9.00 -5.18
C ARG A 145 20.54 -8.70 -3.86
N ASN A 146 20.41 -7.51 -3.33
CA ASN A 146 21.05 -7.14 -2.06
C ASN A 146 20.55 -7.98 -0.92
N THR A 147 19.27 -8.34 -0.93
CA THR A 147 18.68 -9.26 0.05
C THR A 147 19.17 -10.69 -0.15
N GLU A 148 19.26 -11.16 -1.40
CA GLU A 148 19.79 -12.50 -1.71
C GLU A 148 21.29 -12.61 -1.42
N LEU A 149 22.07 -11.55 -1.69
CA LEU A 149 23.50 -11.51 -1.35
C LEU A 149 23.71 -11.45 0.15
N ALA A 150 23.02 -10.58 0.86
CA ALA A 150 23.06 -10.51 2.32
C ALA A 150 22.62 -11.85 2.94
N ALA A 151 21.61 -12.52 2.38
CA ALA A 151 21.18 -13.84 2.82
C ALA A 151 22.26 -14.91 2.57
N ARG A 152 23.00 -14.83 1.45
CA ARG A 152 24.13 -15.75 1.16
C ARG A 152 25.33 -15.48 2.05
N GLU A 153 25.67 -14.21 2.31
CA GLU A 153 26.73 -13.81 3.22
C GLU A 153 26.44 -14.31 4.65
N VAL A 154 25.20 -14.18 5.11
CA VAL A 154 24.74 -14.71 6.41
C VAL A 154 24.77 -16.24 6.44
N ALA A 155 24.50 -16.92 5.31
CA ALA A 155 24.52 -18.37 5.20
C ALA A 155 25.94 -18.96 5.04
N GLY A 156 26.86 -18.20 4.48
CA GLY A 156 28.26 -18.62 4.18
C GLY A 156 29.31 -18.17 5.19
N GLY A 157 28.96 -17.23 6.09
CA GLY A 157 29.85 -16.78 7.16
C GLY A 157 29.89 -17.77 8.32
N ASN A 158 31.10 -18.16 8.74
CA ASN A 158 31.31 -18.88 10.01
C ASN A 158 30.95 -17.94 11.16
N THR A 159 29.67 -17.91 11.53
CA THR A 159 29.14 -17.07 12.63
C THR A 159 29.58 -17.56 14.02
N GLU A 160 30.31 -18.69 14.12
CA GLU A 160 30.81 -19.18 15.41
C GLU A 160 32.03 -18.39 15.93
N ASP A 161 32.82 -17.77 15.08
CA ASP A 161 34.00 -17.02 15.51
C ASP A 161 33.69 -15.54 15.93
N GLU A 162 32.58 -14.97 15.49
CA GLU A 162 32.22 -13.59 15.87
C GLU A 162 31.40 -13.50 17.17
N LEU A 163 30.80 -14.61 17.66
CA LEU A 163 29.97 -14.63 18.87
C LEU A 163 30.72 -15.05 20.14
N ASN A 164 31.95 -15.60 20.01
CA ASN A 164 32.76 -16.05 21.14
C ASN A 164 33.92 -15.11 21.54
N GLY A 165 34.04 -13.96 20.91
CA GLY A 165 35.03 -12.93 21.26
C GLY A 165 34.53 -12.07 22.42
N SER A 166 35.05 -12.36 23.60
CA SER A 166 35.06 -11.57 24.82
C SER A 166 35.10 -10.05 24.61
N ASP A 167 34.43 -9.37 25.57
CA ASP A 167 34.48 -7.95 25.83
C ASP A 167 33.86 -7.04 24.76
N ILE A 168 32.56 -6.77 25.00
CA ILE A 168 31.88 -5.63 24.36
C ILE A 168 32.50 -4.39 24.97
N ASP A 169 33.51 -3.85 24.28
CA ASP A 169 33.99 -2.50 24.53
C ASP A 169 32.92 -1.52 24.03
N ASP A 170 32.40 -0.67 24.90
CA ASP A 170 31.33 0.30 24.64
C ASP A 170 31.69 1.39 23.61
N THR A 171 32.74 1.18 22.82
CA THR A 171 33.28 2.13 21.82
C THR A 171 33.29 1.58 20.39
N LEU A 172 32.55 0.49 20.09
CA LEU A 172 32.43 0.03 18.71
C LEU A 172 31.59 1.01 17.90
N ASP A 173 32.24 1.69 16.96
CA ASP A 173 31.66 2.64 16.00
C ASP A 173 30.34 2.11 15.43
N ASP A 174 29.28 2.92 15.49
CA ASP A 174 27.96 2.69 14.90
C ASP A 174 28.00 2.20 13.43
N GLU A 175 29.10 2.50 12.74
CA GLU A 175 29.35 2.14 11.35
C GLU A 175 29.68 0.65 11.18
N TYR A 176 30.33 0.00 12.17
CA TYR A 176 30.66 -1.44 12.13
C TYR A 176 29.44 -2.32 12.42
N VAL A 177 28.60 -1.91 13.38
CA VAL A 177 27.37 -2.64 13.73
C VAL A 177 26.36 -2.58 12.59
N ASN A 178 26.27 -1.45 11.88
CA ASN A 178 25.38 -1.24 10.72
C ASN A 178 25.83 -1.99 9.46
N ASN A 179 27.06 -2.46 9.39
CA ASN A 179 27.60 -3.18 8.23
C ASN A 179 27.46 -4.71 8.30
N SER A 180 27.02 -5.26 9.42
CA SER A 180 26.77 -6.70 9.56
C SER A 180 25.80 -7.23 8.48
N PRO A 181 26.08 -8.40 7.86
CA PRO A 181 25.20 -9.00 6.86
C PRO A 181 23.76 -9.21 7.34
N VAL A 182 23.56 -9.55 8.62
CA VAL A 182 22.24 -9.71 9.23
C VAL A 182 21.47 -8.41 9.30
N VAL A 183 22.14 -7.30 9.65
CA VAL A 183 21.52 -5.96 9.69
C VAL A 183 21.10 -5.49 8.31
N LYS A 184 21.97 -5.70 7.31
CA LYS A 184 21.66 -5.40 5.91
C LYS A 184 20.45 -6.21 5.41
N LEU A 185 20.39 -7.49 5.76
CA LEU A 185 19.27 -8.36 5.40
C LEU A 185 17.95 -7.86 6.00
N ILE A 186 17.91 -7.61 7.31
CA ILE A 186 16.70 -7.16 8.00
C ILE A 186 16.23 -5.80 7.46
N ASN A 187 17.14 -4.83 7.31
CA ASN A 187 16.81 -3.52 6.76
C ASN A 187 16.30 -3.62 5.31
N SER A 188 16.88 -4.50 4.50
CA SER A 188 16.43 -4.74 3.13
C SER A 188 15.03 -5.39 3.09
N LEU A 189 14.76 -6.36 3.98
CA LEU A 189 13.44 -6.99 4.09
C LEU A 189 12.36 -5.99 4.50
N ILE A 190 12.65 -5.14 5.51
CA ILE A 190 11.72 -4.10 5.95
C ILE A 190 11.44 -3.11 4.81
N ARG A 191 12.49 -2.64 4.13
CA ARG A 191 12.36 -1.73 2.98
C ARG A 191 11.53 -2.33 1.86
N GLN A 192 11.76 -3.59 1.51
CA GLN A 192 10.98 -4.30 0.48
C GLN A 192 9.53 -4.46 0.89
N ALA A 193 9.26 -4.81 2.15
CA ALA A 193 7.91 -4.96 2.66
C ALA A 193 7.12 -3.64 2.63
N VAL A 194 7.76 -2.53 3.03
CA VAL A 194 7.14 -1.19 2.96
C VAL A 194 6.83 -0.80 1.52
N LYS A 195 7.76 -1.00 0.58
CA LYS A 195 7.55 -0.71 -0.84
C LYS A 195 6.49 -1.61 -1.50
N ALA A 196 6.30 -2.81 -0.97
CA ALA A 196 5.27 -3.75 -1.41
C ALA A 196 3.89 -3.49 -0.77
N ASP A 197 3.75 -2.43 0.05
CA ASP A 197 2.55 -2.16 0.86
C ASP A 197 2.14 -3.36 1.73
N ALA A 198 3.13 -4.13 2.22
CA ALA A 198 2.87 -5.27 3.07
C ALA A 198 2.39 -4.81 4.46
N SER A 199 1.38 -5.48 4.99
CA SER A 199 0.89 -5.26 6.34
C SER A 199 1.72 -5.98 7.40
N ASP A 200 2.27 -7.16 7.06
CA ASP A 200 3.02 -7.99 7.99
C ASP A 200 4.20 -8.67 7.26
N ILE A 201 5.33 -8.85 7.98
CA ILE A 201 6.44 -9.71 7.61
C ILE A 201 6.41 -10.92 8.53
N HIS A 202 6.41 -12.12 7.97
CA HIS A 202 6.47 -13.38 8.71
C HIS A 202 7.83 -14.02 8.48
N ILE A 203 8.59 -14.27 9.54
CA ILE A 203 9.86 -15.02 9.54
C ILE A 203 9.61 -16.33 10.27
N GLU A 204 9.59 -17.42 9.54
CA GLU A 204 9.11 -18.72 10.02
C GLU A 204 10.23 -19.77 9.92
N PRO A 205 10.72 -20.30 11.08
CA PRO A 205 11.70 -21.35 11.07
C PRO A 205 11.07 -22.71 10.71
N PHE A 206 11.79 -23.46 9.90
CA PHE A 206 11.58 -24.86 9.59
C PHE A 206 12.87 -25.64 9.87
N GLU A 207 12.82 -26.95 9.79
CA GLU A 207 13.95 -27.83 10.11
C GLU A 207 15.26 -27.41 9.43
N ASN A 208 15.21 -27.15 8.10
CA ASN A 208 16.41 -26.88 7.30
C ASN A 208 16.44 -25.48 6.67
N ARG A 209 15.41 -24.67 6.90
CA ARG A 209 15.27 -23.36 6.28
C ARG A 209 14.48 -22.38 7.14
N ILE A 210 14.62 -21.11 6.86
CA ILE A 210 13.75 -20.03 7.32
C ILE A 210 12.97 -19.54 6.11
N ARG A 211 11.64 -19.55 6.22
CA ARG A 211 10.76 -19.00 5.20
C ARG A 211 10.34 -17.59 5.57
N ILE A 212 10.54 -16.65 4.67
CA ILE A 212 10.13 -15.25 4.83
C ILE A 212 8.97 -14.97 3.90
N ARG A 213 7.85 -14.49 4.46
CA ARG A 213 6.63 -14.16 3.73
C ARG A 213 6.18 -12.74 4.06
N PHE A 214 5.66 -12.06 3.05
CA PHE A 214 4.96 -10.79 3.22
C PHE A 214 3.46 -11.02 3.11
N ARG A 215 2.70 -10.31 3.94
CA ARG A 215 1.24 -10.22 3.79
C ARG A 215 0.91 -8.97 3.02
N THR A 216 0.46 -9.12 1.77
CA THR A 216 0.05 -8.02 0.89
C THR A 216 -1.41 -8.23 0.51
N ASP A 217 -2.24 -7.21 0.66
CA ASP A 217 -3.69 -7.27 0.38
C ASP A 217 -4.44 -8.41 1.08
N GLY A 218 -3.94 -8.82 2.26
CA GLY A 218 -4.50 -9.89 3.10
C GLY A 218 -3.90 -11.27 2.85
N GLU A 219 -3.21 -11.50 1.73
CA GLU A 219 -2.61 -12.78 1.36
C GLU A 219 -1.12 -12.86 1.70
N LEU A 220 -0.65 -14.08 2.03
CA LEU A 220 0.74 -14.35 2.35
C LEU A 220 1.49 -14.83 1.10
N HIS A 221 2.50 -14.07 0.69
CA HIS A 221 3.38 -14.40 -0.43
C HIS A 221 4.78 -14.73 0.07
N GLU A 222 5.34 -15.83 -0.41
CA GLU A 222 6.72 -16.20 -0.12
C GLU A 222 7.67 -15.27 -0.88
N VAL A 223 8.61 -14.66 -0.14
CA VAL A 223 9.58 -13.69 -0.68
C VAL A 223 10.98 -14.28 -0.73
N LEU A 224 11.37 -15.00 0.32
CA LEU A 224 12.74 -15.51 0.46
C LEU A 224 12.76 -16.78 1.30
N ASN A 225 13.65 -17.71 0.94
CA ASN A 225 14.08 -18.82 1.78
C ASN A 225 15.58 -18.71 2.04
N ILE A 226 15.96 -18.84 3.30
CA ILE A 226 17.35 -18.80 3.73
C ILE A 226 17.67 -20.02 4.61
N SER A 227 18.96 -20.32 4.79
CA SER A 227 19.40 -21.44 5.62
C SER A 227 19.00 -21.25 7.08
N SER A 228 18.63 -22.35 7.75
CA SER A 228 18.29 -22.35 9.18
C SER A 228 19.44 -21.90 10.10
N TYR A 229 20.69 -21.98 9.65
CA TYR A 229 21.86 -21.50 10.41
C TYR A 229 21.80 -20.01 10.75
N SER A 230 21.14 -19.21 9.90
CA SER A 230 21.00 -17.75 10.09
C SER A 230 19.92 -17.37 11.11
N HIS A 231 19.14 -18.35 11.61
CA HIS A 231 17.94 -18.08 12.41
C HIS A 231 18.26 -17.34 13.72
N SER A 232 19.23 -17.85 14.48
CA SER A 232 19.59 -17.28 15.79
C SER A 232 20.03 -15.82 15.65
N ALA A 233 20.85 -15.51 14.65
CA ALA A 233 21.35 -14.15 14.41
C ALA A 233 20.22 -13.18 14.02
N ILE A 234 19.28 -13.61 13.17
CA ILE A 234 18.12 -12.80 12.77
C ILE A 234 17.21 -12.52 13.97
N VAL A 235 16.90 -13.56 14.76
CA VAL A 235 16.05 -13.42 15.96
C VAL A 235 16.70 -12.48 16.97
N THR A 236 17.99 -12.69 17.27
CA THR A 236 18.75 -11.84 18.21
C THR A 236 18.73 -10.39 17.77
N ARG A 237 19.02 -10.11 16.49
CA ARG A 237 19.02 -8.74 15.99
C ARG A 237 17.65 -8.08 16.09
N ILE A 238 16.57 -8.76 15.72
CA ILE A 238 15.21 -8.23 15.83
C ILE A 238 14.83 -7.99 17.29
N LYS A 239 15.18 -8.88 18.21
CA LYS A 239 14.96 -8.69 19.66
C LYS A 239 15.70 -7.46 20.19
N VAL A 240 16.96 -7.27 19.79
CA VAL A 240 17.72 -6.05 20.15
C VAL A 240 17.03 -4.79 19.64
N MET A 241 16.64 -4.78 18.37
CA MET A 241 15.95 -3.62 17.78
C MET A 241 14.60 -3.32 18.44
N ALA A 242 13.93 -4.34 18.97
CA ALA A 242 12.62 -4.24 19.63
C ALA A 242 12.69 -4.16 21.16
N GLU A 243 13.90 -4.02 21.74
CA GLU A 243 14.17 -3.94 23.17
C GLU A 243 13.64 -5.16 23.98
N MET A 244 13.68 -6.35 23.35
CA MET A 244 13.22 -7.60 23.95
C MET A 244 14.35 -8.36 24.65
N ASN A 245 13.99 -9.28 25.53
CA ASN A 245 14.95 -10.15 26.21
C ASN A 245 15.53 -11.21 25.26
N ILE A 246 16.83 -11.12 24.97
CA ILE A 246 17.55 -12.03 24.06
C ILE A 246 17.72 -13.43 24.67
N ALA A 247 17.87 -13.51 26.00
CA ALA A 247 18.13 -14.76 26.70
C ALA A 247 16.88 -15.64 26.81
N GLU A 248 15.69 -15.07 26.82
CA GLU A 248 14.42 -15.82 26.90
C GLU A 248 13.99 -16.27 25.50
N LYS A 249 13.92 -17.59 25.29
CA LYS A 249 13.56 -18.22 24.00
C LYS A 249 12.30 -19.09 24.09
N ARG A 250 11.71 -19.22 25.28
CA ARG A 250 10.61 -20.17 25.56
C ARG A 250 9.26 -19.51 25.75
N LEU A 251 9.24 -18.19 26.01
CA LEU A 251 8.04 -17.44 26.23
C LEU A 251 7.78 -16.47 25.07
N PRO A 252 6.51 -16.23 24.70
CA PRO A 252 6.16 -15.17 23.75
C PRO A 252 6.64 -13.82 24.25
N GLN A 253 7.09 -12.96 23.32
CA GLN A 253 7.49 -11.59 23.60
C GLN A 253 6.91 -10.66 22.54
N ASP A 254 6.49 -9.48 22.96
CA ASP A 254 6.04 -8.41 22.11
C ASP A 254 6.91 -7.17 22.30
N GLY A 255 7.18 -6.44 21.21
CA GLY A 255 8.00 -5.24 21.24
C GLY A 255 7.63 -4.30 20.10
N ARG A 256 8.37 -3.19 20.01
CA ARG A 256 8.13 -2.14 19.04
C ARG A 256 9.44 -1.64 18.46
N ILE A 257 9.44 -1.34 17.17
CA ILE A 257 10.55 -0.69 16.47
C ILE A 257 10.01 0.56 15.78
N GLU A 258 10.63 1.70 16.02
CA GLU A 258 10.42 2.92 15.24
C GLU A 258 11.68 3.20 14.41
N MET A 259 11.51 3.42 13.12
CA MET A 259 12.63 3.78 12.25
C MET A 259 12.19 4.76 11.16
N ILE A 260 13.16 5.53 10.65
CA ILE A 260 12.95 6.41 9.50
C ILE A 260 13.46 5.69 8.26
N LEU A 261 12.63 5.56 7.24
CA LEU A 261 12.94 4.91 5.97
C LEU A 261 12.53 5.82 4.82
N ASP A 262 13.52 6.22 3.99
CA ASP A 262 13.28 7.10 2.83
C ASP A 262 12.48 8.38 3.17
N SER A 263 12.69 8.96 4.37
CA SER A 263 12.04 10.13 4.98
C SER A 263 10.69 9.86 5.66
N ASP A 264 10.16 8.66 5.61
CA ASP A 264 8.92 8.28 6.28
C ASP A 264 9.19 7.63 7.64
N ALA A 265 8.48 8.08 8.68
CA ALA A 265 8.51 7.43 9.99
C ALA A 265 7.63 6.17 9.97
N ILE A 266 8.25 5.02 10.16
CA ILE A 266 7.59 3.72 10.18
C ILE A 266 7.60 3.19 11.60
N ASP A 267 6.42 2.82 12.06
CA ASP A 267 6.18 2.17 13.35
C ASP A 267 5.89 0.69 13.10
N MET A 268 6.60 -0.19 13.78
CA MET A 268 6.43 -1.63 13.64
C MET A 268 6.17 -2.27 14.98
N ARG A 269 5.18 -3.16 15.04
CA ARG A 269 4.93 -4.03 16.19
C ARG A 269 5.46 -5.41 15.89
N ILE A 270 6.26 -5.93 16.81
CA ILE A 270 6.94 -7.21 16.68
C ILE A 270 6.38 -8.18 17.70
N SER A 271 6.01 -9.37 17.25
CA SER A 271 5.63 -10.49 18.11
C SER A 271 6.57 -11.67 17.83
N VAL A 272 7.18 -12.20 18.87
CA VAL A 272 8.09 -13.35 18.82
C VAL A 272 7.42 -14.51 19.55
N LEU A 273 7.26 -15.63 18.86
CA LEU A 273 6.54 -16.79 19.35
C LEU A 273 7.44 -18.04 19.29
N PRO A 274 7.64 -18.78 20.39
CA PRO A 274 8.36 -20.06 20.38
C PRO A 274 7.65 -21.08 19.49
N THR A 275 8.41 -21.79 18.67
CA THR A 275 7.93 -22.93 17.86
C THR A 275 8.89 -24.10 17.96
N VAL A 276 8.54 -25.25 17.35
CA VAL A 276 9.35 -26.48 17.39
C VAL A 276 10.75 -26.28 16.80
N TYR A 277 10.87 -25.48 15.74
CA TYR A 277 12.14 -25.25 15.03
C TYR A 277 12.82 -23.93 15.39
N GLY A 278 12.38 -23.27 16.45
CA GLY A 278 12.90 -21.98 16.90
C GLY A 278 11.80 -20.92 17.03
N GLU A 279 12.19 -19.68 17.20
CA GLU A 279 11.25 -18.57 17.40
C GLU A 279 10.72 -18.04 16.06
N LYS A 280 9.40 -18.04 15.92
CA LYS A 280 8.72 -17.36 14.79
C LYS A 280 8.57 -15.88 15.11
N ILE A 281 8.83 -15.03 14.12
CA ILE A 281 8.67 -13.59 14.24
C ILE A 281 7.59 -13.12 13.28
N VAL A 282 6.73 -12.24 13.79
CA VAL A 282 5.77 -11.49 12.99
C VAL A 282 6.00 -10.00 13.24
N ILE A 283 6.31 -9.26 12.18
CA ILE A 283 6.48 -7.81 12.21
C ILE A 283 5.28 -7.19 11.51
N ARG A 284 4.44 -6.49 12.25
CA ARG A 284 3.33 -5.70 11.72
C ARG A 284 3.81 -4.29 11.40
N ILE A 285 3.65 -3.87 10.16
CA ILE A 285 4.07 -2.55 9.68
C ILE A 285 2.89 -1.58 9.83
N LEU A 286 3.09 -0.51 10.59
CA LEU A 286 2.12 0.56 10.79
C LEU A 286 2.62 1.81 10.07
N ASN A 287 2.28 1.95 8.80
CA ASN A 287 2.64 3.14 8.03
C ASN A 287 1.71 4.30 8.40
N ARG A 288 2.23 5.32 9.11
CA ARG A 288 1.46 6.48 9.56
C ARG A 288 0.88 7.31 8.39
N GLY A 289 1.53 7.33 7.23
CA GLY A 289 1.05 8.04 6.04
C GLY A 289 -0.25 7.47 5.46
N ASN A 290 -0.49 6.16 5.59
CA ASN A 290 -1.69 5.51 5.10
C ASN A 290 -2.96 5.75 5.94
N PHE A 291 -2.85 6.33 7.15
CA PHE A 291 -4.00 6.64 8.00
C PHE A 291 -4.71 7.94 7.62
N LEU A 292 -4.11 8.78 6.79
CA LEU A 292 -4.63 10.11 6.43
C LEU A 292 -5.28 10.14 5.02
N LYS A 293 -5.96 9.06 4.64
CA LYS A 293 -6.73 9.07 3.39
C LYS A 293 -7.88 10.05 3.49
N SER A 294 -8.12 10.80 2.42
CA SER A 294 -9.32 11.62 2.31
C SER A 294 -10.56 10.72 2.26
N LYS A 295 -11.71 11.20 2.71
CA LYS A 295 -12.96 10.42 2.67
C LYS A 295 -13.33 9.94 1.27
N HIS A 296 -12.94 10.69 0.22
CA HIS A 296 -13.15 10.30 -1.17
C HIS A 296 -12.33 9.08 -1.60
N GLU A 297 -11.17 8.87 -0.98
CA GLU A 297 -10.29 7.72 -1.25
C GLU A 297 -10.69 6.45 -0.48
N LEU A 298 -11.65 6.57 0.46
CA LEU A 298 -12.11 5.45 1.27
C LEU A 298 -13.08 4.51 0.53
N GLY A 299 -13.53 4.87 -0.68
CA GLY A 299 -14.41 4.02 -1.49
C GLY A 299 -15.90 4.14 -1.16
N PHE A 300 -16.33 5.25 -0.56
CA PHE A 300 -17.74 5.53 -0.39
C PHE A 300 -18.43 5.74 -1.73
N THR A 301 -19.63 5.19 -1.89
CA THR A 301 -20.57 5.66 -2.90
C THR A 301 -21.15 7.02 -2.49
N ASP A 302 -21.57 7.84 -3.44
CA ASP A 302 -22.12 9.18 -3.15
C ASP A 302 -23.30 9.12 -2.17
N GLY A 303 -24.13 8.07 -2.25
CA GLY A 303 -25.26 7.86 -1.34
C GLY A 303 -24.80 7.62 0.09
N ASN A 304 -23.91 6.64 0.29
CA ASN A 304 -23.37 6.30 1.61
C ASN A 304 -22.53 7.44 2.21
N LEU A 305 -21.79 8.18 1.37
CA LEU A 305 -21.02 9.33 1.83
C LEU A 305 -21.95 10.40 2.42
N LYS A 306 -23.02 10.77 1.70
CA LYS A 306 -24.01 11.75 2.18
C LYS A 306 -24.68 11.32 3.47
N ILE A 307 -25.08 10.04 3.57
CA ILE A 307 -25.68 9.49 4.78
C ILE A 307 -24.69 9.57 5.93
N PHE A 308 -23.44 9.08 5.73
CA PHE A 308 -22.44 9.06 6.80
C PHE A 308 -21.99 10.45 7.21
N ASP A 309 -21.81 11.39 6.29
CA ASP A 309 -21.57 12.80 6.60
C ASP A 309 -22.69 13.37 7.48
N SER A 310 -23.96 13.09 7.14
CA SER A 310 -25.10 13.55 7.95
C SER A 310 -25.16 12.92 9.35
N ILE A 311 -24.60 11.72 9.54
CA ILE A 311 -24.45 11.07 10.84
C ILE A 311 -23.35 11.79 11.66
N MET A 312 -22.24 12.12 11.01
CA MET A 312 -21.08 12.77 11.65
C MET A 312 -21.31 14.25 12.00
N GLU A 313 -22.37 14.88 11.46
CA GLU A 313 -22.80 16.23 11.84
C GLU A 313 -23.55 16.25 13.19
N ALA A 314 -23.93 15.10 13.73
CA ALA A 314 -24.63 15.03 15.01
C ALA A 314 -23.79 15.70 16.12
N PRO A 315 -24.39 16.60 16.93
CA PRO A 315 -23.66 17.31 17.99
C PRO A 315 -23.25 16.40 19.14
N TYR A 316 -23.97 15.33 19.38
CA TYR A 316 -23.73 14.31 20.41
C TYR A 316 -24.37 12.97 20.02
N GLY A 317 -23.93 11.92 20.66
CA GLY A 317 -24.42 10.57 20.44
C GLY A 317 -23.30 9.59 20.10
N ILE A 318 -23.68 8.38 19.68
CA ILE A 318 -22.74 7.30 19.32
C ILE A 318 -22.78 7.06 17.83
N VAL A 319 -21.63 6.99 17.22
CA VAL A 319 -21.44 6.50 15.86
C VAL A 319 -20.54 5.27 15.91
N LEU A 320 -21.03 4.15 15.38
CA LEU A 320 -20.30 2.88 15.39
C LEU A 320 -19.81 2.55 13.98
N VAL A 321 -18.56 2.13 13.89
CA VAL A 321 -18.01 1.51 12.68
C VAL A 321 -17.83 0.02 12.94
N THR A 322 -18.49 -0.82 12.15
CA THR A 322 -18.48 -2.27 12.33
C THR A 322 -17.84 -3.01 11.16
N GLY A 323 -17.40 -4.22 11.42
CA GLY A 323 -16.79 -5.13 10.44
C GLY A 323 -15.77 -6.05 11.09
N PRO A 324 -15.24 -7.06 10.40
CA PRO A 324 -14.21 -7.96 10.90
C PRO A 324 -12.87 -7.24 11.11
N THR A 325 -11.93 -7.96 11.71
CA THR A 325 -10.54 -7.49 11.81
C THR A 325 -9.97 -7.27 10.41
N GLY A 326 -9.27 -6.15 10.21
CA GLY A 326 -8.70 -5.81 8.90
C GLY A 326 -9.66 -5.19 7.89
N SER A 327 -10.93 -4.92 8.24
CA SER A 327 -11.88 -4.26 7.32
C SER A 327 -11.65 -2.75 7.12
N GLY A 328 -10.60 -2.16 7.69
CA GLY A 328 -10.24 -0.75 7.52
C GLY A 328 -10.97 0.22 8.47
N LYS A 329 -11.66 -0.27 9.51
CA LYS A 329 -12.42 0.57 10.48
C LYS A 329 -11.60 1.72 11.05
N SER A 330 -10.38 1.43 11.51
CA SER A 330 -9.49 2.44 12.08
C SER A 330 -9.13 3.52 11.07
N THR A 331 -8.83 3.16 9.84
CA THR A 331 -8.50 4.11 8.76
C THR A 331 -9.66 5.06 8.51
N THR A 332 -10.88 4.53 8.39
CA THR A 332 -12.10 5.35 8.21
C THR A 332 -12.34 6.25 9.41
N MET A 333 -12.21 5.72 10.63
CA MET A 333 -12.34 6.51 11.85
C MET A 333 -11.32 7.65 11.93
N TYR A 334 -10.04 7.39 11.66
CA TYR A 334 -8.98 8.41 11.68
C TYR A 334 -9.19 9.46 10.60
N SER A 335 -9.64 9.08 9.41
CA SER A 335 -9.96 10.01 8.32
C SER A 335 -11.02 11.03 8.74
N TYR A 336 -12.10 10.56 9.36
CA TYR A 336 -13.15 11.45 9.88
C TYR A 336 -12.73 12.21 11.12
N LEU A 337 -11.98 11.60 12.04
CA LEU A 337 -11.43 12.30 13.21
C LEU A 337 -10.55 13.47 12.81
N ASN A 338 -9.71 13.29 11.79
CA ASN A 338 -8.85 14.36 11.29
C ASN A 338 -9.67 15.53 10.72
N GLU A 339 -10.76 15.25 10.02
CA GLU A 339 -11.66 16.28 9.50
C GLU A 339 -12.46 16.99 10.61
N LEU A 340 -12.85 16.26 11.66
CA LEU A 340 -13.62 16.75 12.78
C LEU A 340 -12.75 17.46 13.85
N ASN A 341 -11.44 17.24 13.85
CA ASN A 341 -10.51 17.81 14.83
C ASN A 341 -10.33 19.32 14.62
N LYS A 342 -11.33 20.06 15.04
CA LYS A 342 -11.36 21.54 15.01
C LYS A 342 -11.36 22.06 16.45
N VAL A 343 -10.79 23.25 16.65
CA VAL A 343 -10.61 23.89 17.98
C VAL A 343 -11.92 23.99 18.80
N ASN A 344 -13.06 23.97 18.13
CA ASN A 344 -14.39 24.11 18.75
C ASN A 344 -15.12 22.78 18.99
N LYS A 345 -14.48 21.60 18.80
CA LYS A 345 -15.08 20.30 19.06
C LYS A 345 -14.32 19.50 20.10
N ASN A 346 -15.05 18.94 21.05
CA ASN A 346 -14.51 18.01 22.04
C ASN A 346 -14.85 16.58 21.60
N ILE A 347 -13.84 15.84 21.12
CA ILE A 347 -13.99 14.48 20.60
C ILE A 347 -13.31 13.51 21.55
N VAL A 348 -14.05 12.51 22.02
CA VAL A 348 -13.55 11.45 22.89
C VAL A 348 -13.77 10.09 22.20
N THR A 349 -12.72 9.27 22.16
CA THR A 349 -12.81 7.88 21.74
C THR A 349 -12.66 7.00 22.96
N ALA A 350 -13.73 6.33 23.40
CA ALA A 350 -13.72 5.57 24.65
C ALA A 350 -14.65 4.34 24.61
N GLU A 351 -14.25 3.30 25.35
CA GLU A 351 -15.08 2.10 25.56
C GLU A 351 -16.34 2.34 26.41
N ILE A 352 -16.43 3.44 27.18
CA ILE A 352 -17.57 3.81 28.00
C ILE A 352 -18.48 4.79 27.24
N ALA A 353 -18.90 4.37 26.04
CA ALA A 353 -19.53 5.22 25.05
C ALA A 353 -20.90 5.79 25.45
N ILE A 354 -21.77 5.00 26.10
CA ILE A 354 -23.19 5.38 26.29
C ILE A 354 -23.34 6.53 27.30
N ARG A 355 -22.61 6.50 28.40
CA ARG A 355 -22.68 7.58 29.38
C ARG A 355 -22.15 8.89 28.82
N ALA A 356 -21.03 8.84 28.07
CA ALA A 356 -20.47 10.00 27.43
C ALA A 356 -21.41 10.61 26.37
N ALA A 357 -22.08 9.77 25.60
CA ALA A 357 -23.04 10.21 24.58
C ALA A 357 -24.27 10.92 25.18
N ILE A 358 -24.80 10.39 26.31
CA ILE A 358 -25.93 11.00 27.03
C ILE A 358 -25.54 12.32 27.68
N THR A 359 -24.26 12.49 28.06
CA THR A 359 -23.72 13.73 28.63
C THR A 359 -23.31 14.78 27.60
N GLY A 360 -23.66 14.61 26.32
CA GLY A 360 -23.46 15.62 25.30
C GLY A 360 -22.20 15.47 24.43
N HIS A 361 -21.53 14.31 24.48
CA HIS A 361 -20.34 14.05 23.66
C HIS A 361 -20.69 13.27 22.38
N LEU A 362 -20.01 13.56 21.27
CA LEU A 362 -20.00 12.69 20.12
C LEU A 362 -18.95 11.60 20.32
N VAL A 363 -19.42 10.34 20.39
CA VAL A 363 -18.57 9.19 20.66
C VAL A 363 -18.43 8.35 19.40
N LEU A 364 -17.20 8.12 18.99
CA LEU A 364 -16.87 7.24 17.87
C LEU A 364 -16.25 5.96 18.41
N SER A 365 -16.82 4.79 18.03
CA SER A 365 -16.31 3.51 18.49
C SER A 365 -16.42 2.44 17.41
N THR A 366 -15.79 1.29 17.65
CA THR A 366 -15.85 0.14 16.75
C THR A 366 -16.41 -1.07 17.45
N ILE A 367 -17.13 -1.90 16.68
CA ILE A 367 -17.68 -3.18 17.12
C ILE A 367 -17.46 -4.22 16.02
N HIS A 368 -17.56 -5.50 16.34
CA HIS A 368 -17.43 -6.60 15.39
C HIS A 368 -18.79 -7.23 15.12
N THR A 369 -19.42 -6.86 14.00
CA THR A 369 -20.64 -7.45 13.45
C THR A 369 -20.59 -7.50 11.94
N ASN A 370 -21.48 -8.26 11.30
CA ASN A 370 -21.44 -8.49 9.86
C ASN A 370 -22.08 -7.38 9.03
N ASN A 371 -23.12 -6.72 9.56
CA ASN A 371 -23.84 -5.62 8.92
C ASN A 371 -24.29 -4.58 9.95
N ALA A 372 -24.88 -3.49 9.50
CA ALA A 372 -25.31 -2.40 10.37
C ALA A 372 -26.47 -2.80 11.28
N SER A 373 -27.47 -3.51 10.76
CA SER A 373 -28.67 -3.89 11.53
C SER A 373 -28.34 -4.87 12.65
N SER A 374 -27.47 -5.87 12.42
CA SER A 374 -27.03 -6.83 13.44
C SER A 374 -26.23 -6.17 14.58
N THR A 375 -25.67 -4.99 14.35
CA THR A 375 -24.98 -4.23 15.39
C THR A 375 -25.92 -3.83 16.53
N VAL A 376 -27.15 -3.45 16.22
CA VAL A 376 -28.18 -3.11 17.22
C VAL A 376 -28.49 -4.30 18.10
N ILE A 377 -28.67 -5.47 17.49
CA ILE A 377 -28.96 -6.72 18.25
C ILE A 377 -27.75 -7.08 19.12
N ARG A 378 -26.53 -6.94 18.60
CA ARG A 378 -25.31 -7.20 19.36
C ARG A 378 -25.18 -6.32 20.60
N LEU A 379 -25.55 -5.05 20.50
CA LEU A 379 -25.58 -4.14 21.66
C LEU A 379 -26.61 -4.61 22.70
N ARG A 380 -27.78 -5.10 22.27
CA ARG A 380 -28.78 -5.71 23.15
C ARG A 380 -28.24 -6.95 23.85
N ASP A 381 -27.58 -7.85 23.11
CA ASP A 381 -27.00 -9.09 23.65
C ASP A 381 -25.88 -8.80 24.68
N MET A 382 -25.20 -7.65 24.54
CA MET A 382 -24.25 -7.15 25.54
C MET A 382 -24.92 -6.58 26.79
N GLY A 383 -26.24 -6.66 26.92
CA GLY A 383 -27.01 -6.22 28.08
C GLY A 383 -27.40 -4.73 28.08
N ILE A 384 -27.22 -4.03 26.95
CA ILE A 384 -27.63 -2.63 26.85
C ILE A 384 -29.14 -2.55 26.61
N LYS A 385 -29.81 -1.79 27.44
CA LYS A 385 -31.27 -1.62 27.35
C LYS A 385 -31.66 -0.92 26.03
N PRO A 386 -32.69 -1.41 25.31
CA PRO A 386 -33.11 -0.87 24.02
C PRO A 386 -33.33 0.65 23.98
N PHE A 387 -33.96 1.22 25.01
CA PHE A 387 -34.20 2.64 25.08
C PHE A 387 -32.90 3.49 25.18
N LEU A 388 -31.83 2.93 25.77
CA LEU A 388 -30.51 3.59 25.83
C LEU A 388 -29.83 3.57 24.46
N ILE A 389 -29.95 2.45 23.73
CA ILE A 389 -29.44 2.32 22.36
C ILE A 389 -30.14 3.36 21.47
N ALA A 390 -31.47 3.38 21.49
CA ALA A 390 -32.29 4.30 20.69
C ALA A 390 -32.00 5.78 20.99
N ALA A 391 -31.79 6.14 22.25
CA ALA A 391 -31.52 7.51 22.65
C ALA A 391 -30.10 7.98 22.27
N SER A 392 -29.11 7.10 22.32
CA SER A 392 -27.70 7.46 22.16
C SER A 392 -27.15 7.22 20.76
N LEU A 393 -27.61 6.19 20.05
CA LEU A 393 -27.07 5.79 18.74
C LEU A 393 -27.56 6.74 17.64
N LYS A 394 -26.62 7.29 16.85
CA LYS A 394 -26.93 8.20 15.73
C LYS A 394 -26.73 7.52 14.37
N GLY A 395 -25.81 6.59 14.29
CA GLY A 395 -25.62 5.82 13.08
C GLY A 395 -24.60 4.72 13.22
N ILE A 396 -24.64 3.82 12.26
CA ILE A 396 -23.76 2.67 12.14
C ILE A 396 -23.22 2.62 10.71
N LEU A 397 -21.91 2.43 10.58
CA LEU A 397 -21.24 2.18 9.32
C LEU A 397 -20.68 0.77 9.32
N ALA A 398 -21.30 -0.14 8.58
CA ALA A 398 -20.70 -1.44 8.33
C ALA A 398 -19.70 -1.34 7.16
N GLN A 399 -18.56 -2.01 7.28
CA GLN A 399 -17.46 -1.91 6.33
C GLN A 399 -16.77 -3.25 6.09
N ARG A 400 -16.46 -3.51 4.81
CA ARG A 400 -15.63 -4.60 4.33
C ARG A 400 -14.57 -4.07 3.38
N LEU A 401 -13.46 -4.80 3.23
CA LEU A 401 -12.47 -4.53 2.17
C LEU A 401 -12.56 -5.62 1.11
N VAL A 402 -12.63 -5.19 -0.15
CA VAL A 402 -12.50 -6.07 -1.32
C VAL A 402 -11.27 -5.72 -2.11
N LYS A 403 -10.67 -6.69 -2.79
CA LYS A 403 -9.48 -6.48 -3.61
C LYS A 403 -9.85 -5.74 -4.89
N LYS A 404 -8.98 -4.84 -5.33
CA LYS A 404 -9.11 -4.11 -6.60
C LYS A 404 -8.43 -4.89 -7.71
N ILE A 405 -9.07 -4.97 -8.87
CA ILE A 405 -8.46 -5.52 -10.09
C ILE A 405 -7.20 -4.71 -10.41
N CYS A 406 -6.11 -5.40 -10.67
CA CYS A 406 -4.86 -4.76 -11.07
C CYS A 406 -5.02 -4.03 -12.40
N ILE A 407 -4.80 -2.73 -12.41
CA ILE A 407 -4.97 -1.89 -13.61
C ILE A 407 -4.06 -2.31 -14.77
N ASN A 408 -2.90 -2.89 -14.47
CA ASN A 408 -1.90 -3.28 -15.46
C ASN A 408 -2.24 -4.57 -16.22
N CYS A 409 -3.07 -5.44 -15.65
CA CYS A 409 -3.47 -6.70 -16.27
C CYS A 409 -4.98 -6.88 -16.31
N LYS A 410 -5.74 -5.80 -16.16
CA LYS A 410 -7.19 -5.79 -16.26
C LYS A 410 -7.63 -6.12 -17.67
N THR A 411 -8.47 -7.15 -17.83
CA THR A 411 -9.04 -7.59 -19.10
C THR A 411 -10.57 -7.63 -19.03
N LYS A 412 -11.20 -7.43 -20.16
CA LYS A 412 -12.65 -7.51 -20.33
C LYS A 412 -13.04 -8.94 -20.71
N TYR A 413 -14.19 -9.40 -20.23
CA TYR A 413 -14.82 -10.65 -20.65
C TYR A 413 -16.34 -10.53 -20.58
N MET A 414 -17.06 -11.43 -21.25
CA MET A 414 -18.51 -11.50 -21.17
C MET A 414 -18.91 -12.31 -19.94
N ALA A 415 -19.87 -11.78 -19.17
CA ALA A 415 -20.40 -12.49 -18.01
C ALA A 415 -21.02 -13.84 -18.42
N ASP A 416 -20.70 -14.90 -17.70
CA ASP A 416 -21.35 -16.19 -17.86
C ASP A 416 -22.72 -16.22 -17.18
N GLU A 417 -23.48 -17.32 -17.36
CA GLU A 417 -24.85 -17.45 -16.81
C GLU A 417 -24.86 -17.46 -15.27
N ILE A 418 -23.82 -17.99 -14.63
CA ILE A 418 -23.69 -18.04 -13.17
C ILE A 418 -23.45 -16.63 -12.64
N GLU A 419 -22.58 -15.88 -13.29
CA GLU A 419 -22.28 -14.49 -12.93
C GLU A 419 -23.47 -13.57 -13.17
N LYS A 420 -24.23 -13.80 -14.26
CA LYS A 420 -25.46 -13.06 -14.54
C LYS A 420 -26.50 -13.29 -13.46
N ASP A 421 -26.72 -14.53 -13.02
CA ASP A 421 -27.65 -14.86 -11.95
C ASP A 421 -27.19 -14.27 -10.61
N LEU A 422 -25.89 -14.44 -10.28
CA LEU A 422 -25.28 -13.91 -9.08
C LEU A 422 -25.42 -12.38 -8.95
N LEU A 423 -25.19 -11.66 -10.06
CA LEU A 423 -25.30 -10.21 -10.12
C LEU A 423 -26.71 -9.71 -10.41
N LYS A 424 -27.67 -10.61 -10.66
CA LYS A 424 -29.06 -10.30 -11.07
C LYS A 424 -29.09 -9.33 -12.27
N ILE A 425 -28.38 -9.67 -13.33
CA ILE A 425 -28.33 -8.93 -14.59
C ILE A 425 -28.88 -9.80 -15.71
N ASN A 426 -29.74 -9.22 -16.58
CA ASN A 426 -30.42 -9.96 -17.63
C ASN A 426 -29.82 -9.74 -19.03
N ASN A 427 -28.83 -8.86 -19.17
CA ASN A 427 -28.24 -8.49 -20.44
C ASN A 427 -26.82 -9.02 -20.59
N ASP A 428 -26.32 -9.11 -21.81
CA ASP A 428 -24.91 -9.34 -22.06
C ASP A 428 -24.09 -8.18 -21.50
N THR A 429 -23.43 -8.45 -20.38
CA THR A 429 -22.68 -7.45 -19.62
C THR A 429 -21.21 -7.77 -19.70
N ILE A 430 -20.39 -6.74 -19.93
CA ILE A 430 -18.94 -6.86 -19.90
C ILE A 430 -18.50 -6.72 -18.45
N LEU A 431 -17.82 -7.75 -17.94
CA LEU A 431 -17.14 -7.75 -16.67
C LEU A 431 -15.62 -7.65 -16.86
N TYR A 432 -14.91 -7.53 -15.74
CA TYR A 432 -13.46 -7.33 -15.75
C TYR A 432 -12.79 -8.28 -14.77
N LYS A 433 -11.60 -8.77 -15.14
CA LYS A 433 -10.73 -9.57 -14.27
C LYS A 433 -9.27 -9.22 -14.49
N GLY A 434 -8.43 -9.54 -13.55
CA GLY A 434 -6.98 -9.45 -13.68
C GLY A 434 -6.41 -10.77 -14.16
N THR A 435 -5.61 -10.77 -15.23
CA THR A 435 -4.96 -11.98 -15.75
C THR A 435 -3.68 -12.36 -15.01
N GLY A 436 -3.23 -11.51 -14.08
CA GLY A 436 -1.96 -11.66 -13.39
C GLY A 436 -0.80 -11.00 -14.15
N CYS A 437 0.03 -10.25 -13.46
CA CYS A 437 1.25 -9.65 -13.99
C CYS A 437 2.29 -9.49 -12.87
N PRO A 438 3.56 -9.21 -13.21
CA PRO A 438 4.59 -9.00 -12.19
C PRO A 438 4.26 -7.90 -11.16
N LYS A 439 3.51 -6.85 -11.55
CA LYS A 439 3.12 -5.75 -10.65
C LYS A 439 2.09 -6.16 -9.58
N CYS A 440 1.34 -7.21 -9.81
CA CYS A 440 0.39 -7.78 -8.86
C CYS A 440 0.82 -9.16 -8.35
N TYR A 441 2.09 -9.53 -8.49
CA TYR A 441 2.61 -10.86 -8.12
C TYR A 441 1.78 -12.01 -8.74
N TYR A 442 1.27 -11.81 -9.96
CA TYR A 442 0.43 -12.76 -10.71
C TYR A 442 -0.93 -13.08 -10.07
N THR A 443 -1.35 -12.34 -9.05
CA THR A 443 -2.65 -12.52 -8.39
C THR A 443 -3.83 -11.97 -9.19
N GLY A 444 -3.60 -11.04 -10.11
CA GLY A 444 -4.67 -10.29 -10.78
C GLY A 444 -5.20 -9.10 -9.99
N TYR A 445 -4.81 -8.93 -8.72
CA TYR A 445 -5.29 -7.88 -7.82
C TYR A 445 -4.16 -6.99 -7.34
N LYS A 446 -4.45 -5.71 -7.12
CA LYS A 446 -3.51 -4.77 -6.49
C LYS A 446 -4.26 -3.69 -5.72
N GLY A 447 -4.05 -3.66 -4.40
CA GLY A 447 -4.70 -2.76 -3.47
C GLY A 447 -6.13 -3.20 -3.12
N ARG A 448 -6.73 -2.53 -2.16
CA ARG A 448 -8.07 -2.80 -1.63
C ARG A 448 -8.92 -1.54 -1.65
N ILE A 449 -10.24 -1.72 -1.72
CA ILE A 449 -11.22 -0.65 -1.59
C ILE A 449 -12.25 -1.07 -0.55
N ALA A 450 -12.75 -0.11 0.23
CA ALA A 450 -13.78 -0.41 1.19
C ALA A 450 -15.18 -0.37 0.54
N VAL A 451 -16.01 -1.31 0.96
CA VAL A 451 -17.44 -1.35 0.69
C VAL A 451 -18.16 -0.96 1.97
N HIS A 452 -19.12 -0.08 1.87
CA HIS A 452 -19.80 0.52 3.02
C HIS A 452 -21.31 0.26 2.98
N GLU A 453 -21.90 0.15 4.18
CA GLU A 453 -23.33 0.16 4.43
C GLU A 453 -23.58 1.15 5.56
N ALA A 454 -24.17 2.30 5.26
CA ALA A 454 -24.38 3.38 6.22
C ALA A 454 -25.86 3.44 6.66
N MET A 455 -26.10 3.14 7.94
CA MET A 455 -27.41 3.17 8.57
C MET A 455 -27.52 4.38 9.52
N LYS A 456 -28.32 5.36 9.14
CA LYS A 456 -28.67 6.50 10.01
C LYS A 456 -29.82 6.14 10.90
N ILE A 457 -29.70 6.36 12.19
CA ILE A 457 -30.80 6.12 13.14
C ILE A 457 -31.69 7.34 13.19
N ASP A 458 -32.83 7.22 12.57
CA ASP A 458 -33.91 8.20 12.61
C ASP A 458 -34.96 7.82 13.69
N ARG A 459 -36.08 8.54 13.73
CA ARG A 459 -37.15 8.32 14.71
C ARG A 459 -37.79 6.94 14.53
N ASN A 460 -38.04 6.54 13.28
CA ASN A 460 -38.70 5.24 13.00
C ASN A 460 -37.81 4.07 13.47
N LEU A 461 -36.51 4.10 13.10
CA LEU A 461 -35.54 3.08 13.57
C LEU A 461 -35.40 3.10 15.11
N SER A 462 -35.40 4.30 15.73
CA SER A 462 -35.38 4.41 17.19
C SER A 462 -36.56 3.74 17.86
N ASP A 463 -37.78 3.91 17.30
CA ASP A 463 -39.01 3.27 17.80
C ASP A 463 -38.95 1.76 17.66
N ILE A 464 -38.49 1.23 16.50
CA ILE A 464 -38.28 -0.21 16.27
C ILE A 464 -37.25 -0.77 17.27
N ILE A 465 -36.15 -0.07 17.52
CA ILE A 465 -35.12 -0.45 18.50
C ILE A 465 -35.75 -0.54 19.91
N CYS A 466 -36.53 0.46 20.33
CA CYS A 466 -37.21 0.49 21.64
C CYS A 466 -38.16 -0.67 21.81
N MET A 467 -38.91 -1.07 20.77
CA MET A 467 -39.84 -2.19 20.76
C MET A 467 -39.12 -3.54 20.71
N GLY A 468 -37.81 -3.58 20.53
CA GLY A 468 -37.05 -4.84 20.48
C GLY A 468 -37.10 -5.52 19.12
N GLY A 469 -37.30 -4.76 18.04
CA GLY A 469 -37.40 -5.27 16.67
C GLY A 469 -36.26 -6.19 16.24
N SER A 470 -36.52 -6.97 15.21
CA SER A 470 -35.61 -7.96 14.61
C SER A 470 -34.58 -7.30 13.69
N VAL A 471 -33.57 -8.09 13.26
CA VAL A 471 -32.56 -7.62 12.26
C VAL A 471 -33.25 -7.25 10.95
N ASP A 472 -34.24 -8.04 10.52
CA ASP A 472 -34.91 -7.85 9.23
C ASP A 472 -35.79 -6.59 9.25
N GLU A 473 -36.55 -6.37 10.34
CA GLU A 473 -37.33 -5.13 10.49
C GLU A 473 -36.46 -3.87 10.48
N LEU A 474 -35.31 -3.95 11.14
CA LEU A 474 -34.32 -2.85 11.12
C LEU A 474 -33.73 -2.63 9.72
N ALA A 475 -33.42 -3.71 9.00
CA ALA A 475 -32.87 -3.65 7.66
C ALA A 475 -33.87 -3.07 6.65
N GLU A 476 -35.14 -3.52 6.70
CA GLU A 476 -36.24 -3.01 5.85
C GLU A 476 -36.49 -1.53 6.11
N ALA A 477 -36.58 -1.13 7.35
CA ALA A 477 -36.75 0.28 7.71
C ALA A 477 -35.58 1.15 7.27
N ALA A 478 -34.34 0.66 7.43
CA ALA A 478 -33.16 1.37 6.99
C ALA A 478 -33.09 1.48 5.45
N ALA A 479 -33.46 0.43 4.73
CA ALA A 479 -33.55 0.46 3.25
C ALA A 479 -34.57 1.47 2.78
N GLY A 480 -35.74 1.57 3.45
CA GLY A 480 -36.76 2.61 3.21
C GLY A 480 -36.23 4.03 3.39
N ASN A 481 -35.21 4.22 4.23
CA ASN A 481 -34.50 5.50 4.45
C ASN A 481 -33.29 5.70 3.52
N GLY A 482 -33.13 4.87 2.49
CA GLY A 482 -32.08 5.01 1.47
C GLY A 482 -30.77 4.30 1.80
N MET A 483 -30.72 3.45 2.83
CA MET A 483 -29.55 2.62 3.08
C MET A 483 -29.33 1.63 1.92
N SER A 484 -28.14 1.64 1.34
CA SER A 484 -27.67 0.61 0.40
C SER A 484 -26.85 -0.42 1.16
N THR A 485 -27.11 -1.70 0.94
CA THR A 485 -26.42 -2.80 1.63
C THR A 485 -24.98 -2.96 1.14
N LEU A 486 -24.16 -3.67 1.93
CA LEU A 486 -22.82 -4.08 1.49
C LEU A 486 -22.86 -4.84 0.15
N LYS A 487 -23.89 -5.67 -0.04
CA LYS A 487 -24.09 -6.45 -1.27
C LYS A 487 -24.36 -5.52 -2.47
N ASP A 488 -25.26 -4.56 -2.33
CA ASP A 488 -25.60 -3.63 -3.42
C ASP A 488 -24.39 -2.79 -3.85
N ASN A 489 -23.63 -2.28 -2.87
CA ASN A 489 -22.47 -1.45 -3.13
C ASN A 489 -21.31 -2.27 -3.73
N CYS A 490 -21.08 -3.49 -3.26
CA CYS A 490 -20.07 -4.38 -3.86
C CYS A 490 -20.46 -4.78 -5.29
N ARG A 491 -21.74 -5.10 -5.52
CA ARG A 491 -22.27 -5.37 -6.86
C ARG A 491 -21.97 -4.22 -7.83
N GLN A 492 -22.17 -2.98 -7.39
CA GLN A 492 -21.86 -1.82 -8.24
C GLN A 492 -20.37 -1.75 -8.58
N LEU A 493 -19.47 -2.03 -7.62
CA LEU A 493 -18.03 -2.06 -7.87
C LEU A 493 -17.62 -3.14 -8.88
N VAL A 494 -18.34 -4.27 -8.93
CA VAL A 494 -18.11 -5.30 -9.95
C VAL A 494 -18.53 -4.78 -11.33
N LEU A 495 -19.71 -4.17 -11.45
CA LEU A 495 -20.21 -3.60 -12.71
C LEU A 495 -19.31 -2.46 -13.22
N ASP A 496 -18.76 -1.66 -12.33
CA ASP A 496 -17.80 -0.61 -12.65
C ASP A 496 -16.38 -1.16 -12.98
N GLY A 497 -16.20 -2.48 -12.81
CA GLY A 497 -14.93 -3.16 -13.05
C GLY A 497 -13.83 -2.77 -12.08
N VAL A 498 -14.16 -2.42 -10.86
CA VAL A 498 -13.20 -2.12 -9.78
C VAL A 498 -12.76 -3.40 -9.09
N THR A 499 -13.70 -4.34 -8.89
CA THR A 499 -13.47 -5.65 -8.29
C THR A 499 -14.08 -6.76 -9.12
N THR A 500 -14.03 -8.00 -8.66
CA THR A 500 -14.50 -9.18 -9.40
C THR A 500 -15.72 -9.82 -8.76
N THR A 501 -16.33 -10.77 -9.47
CA THR A 501 -17.44 -11.59 -8.98
C THR A 501 -17.01 -12.51 -7.83
N GLU A 502 -15.75 -12.95 -7.78
CA GLU A 502 -15.23 -13.74 -6.67
C GLU A 502 -15.23 -12.96 -5.35
N GLU A 503 -14.78 -11.70 -5.37
CA GLU A 503 -14.81 -10.82 -4.19
C GLU A 503 -16.25 -10.51 -3.74
N TYR A 504 -17.16 -10.35 -4.71
CA TYR A 504 -18.59 -10.18 -4.42
C TYR A 504 -19.20 -11.44 -3.77
N SER A 505 -18.83 -12.62 -4.25
CA SER A 505 -19.31 -13.89 -3.68
C SER A 505 -18.90 -14.05 -2.21
N GLN A 506 -17.71 -13.56 -1.82
CA GLN A 506 -17.29 -13.56 -0.43
C GLN A 506 -18.19 -12.68 0.45
N ILE A 507 -18.60 -11.51 -0.04
CA ILE A 507 -19.50 -10.60 0.68
C ILE A 507 -20.91 -11.21 0.85
N ILE A 508 -21.37 -12.02 -0.11
CA ILE A 508 -22.69 -12.67 -0.04
C ILE A 508 -22.69 -13.84 0.95
N SER A 509 -21.58 -14.60 1.02
CA SER A 509 -21.46 -15.80 1.84
C SER A 509 -21.25 -15.52 3.33
N GLU A 510 -20.89 -14.31 3.70
CA GLU A 510 -20.77 -13.83 5.08
C GLU A 510 -22.08 -13.25 5.61
#